data_f7e87f4b4445d6c10f828520311eca1b
#
_entry.id   f7e87f4b4445d6c10f828520311eca1b
#
_cell.length_a   1.000
_cell.length_b   1.000
_cell.length_c   1.000
_cell.angle_alpha   90.00
_cell.angle_beta   90.00
_cell.angle_gamma   90.00
#
_symmetry.space_group_name_H-M   'P 1'
#
loop_
_entity.id
_entity.type
_entity.pdbx_description
1 polymer ?
#
loop_
_entity_poly.entity_id
_entity_poly.type
_entity_poly.pdbx_seq_one_letter_code
_entity_poly.pdbx_strand_id
1 'polypeptide(L)'
;LVSDDEAALVGLEEHWRRRLAGVLDVLRSEDYYLEVVSESVDKSNTLTVLLEKEGIDPTDVVAIGDGVRDVPMLQLAGLGVAMGNAQDSVKACADVVTLTNAEDGVAVALEKAILAEIRDTAIPLDKLNESGRHALMGNLGIQYTYAAKGRVEATMPVDERTRQPFGILHGGASLALAETVAGLGSMILCQPDEMMVGMQVSGNHVSSAHEGDTVRAVATVIHQGRSSHVWDVNIYTSTDKLVSSVRVVNSVMKKR
;
A
#
# COMPACT_ATOMS: atom_id res chain seq x y z
N LEU A 1 -7.00 30.75 22.15
CA LEU A 1 -6.23 31.57 23.07
C LEU A 1 -4.83 30.98 23.21
N VAL A 2 -3.83 31.81 23.23
CA VAL A 2 -2.40 31.42 23.38
C VAL A 2 -1.81 32.15 24.56
N SER A 3 -1.08 31.43 25.41
CA SER A 3 -0.35 32.04 26.54
C SER A 3 0.82 31.14 26.94
N ASP A 4 1.93 31.76 27.33
CA ASP A 4 3.07 31.07 27.94
C ASP A 4 2.87 30.82 29.45
N ASP A 5 1.78 31.33 30.04
CA ASP A 5 1.40 31.12 31.43
C ASP A 5 0.43 29.91 31.51
N GLU A 6 0.97 28.73 31.75
CA GLU A 6 0.23 27.48 31.87
C GLU A 6 -0.82 27.54 33.00
N ALA A 7 -0.51 28.12 34.13
CA ALA A 7 -1.42 28.21 35.27
C ALA A 7 -2.64 29.11 34.94
N ALA A 8 -2.43 30.18 34.20
CA ALA A 8 -3.51 31.02 33.68
C ALA A 8 -4.39 30.27 32.67
N LEU A 9 -3.80 29.46 31.79
CA LEU A 9 -4.56 28.65 30.84
C LEU A 9 -5.41 27.58 31.51
N VAL A 10 -4.89 26.91 32.54
CA VAL A 10 -5.67 25.91 33.32
C VAL A 10 -6.88 26.59 34.00
N GLY A 11 -6.69 27.76 34.61
CA GLY A 11 -7.79 28.50 35.22
C GLY A 11 -8.86 28.95 34.22
N LEU A 12 -8.44 29.39 33.02
CA LEU A 12 -9.32 29.80 31.92
C LEU A 12 -10.06 28.58 31.33
N GLU A 13 -9.37 27.47 31.18
CA GLU A 13 -9.99 26.20 30.71
C GLU A 13 -11.13 25.77 31.60
N GLU A 14 -10.90 25.68 32.92
CA GLU A 14 -11.95 25.34 33.89
C GLU A 14 -13.10 26.33 33.90
N HIS A 15 -12.80 27.64 33.81
CA HIS A 15 -13.80 28.70 33.80
C HIS A 15 -14.73 28.57 32.57
N TRP A 16 -14.15 28.47 31.38
CA TRP A 16 -14.90 28.43 30.14
C TRP A 16 -15.58 27.09 29.90
N ARG A 17 -14.97 25.97 30.29
CA ARG A 17 -15.60 24.64 30.25
C ARG A 17 -16.91 24.60 31.03
N ARG A 18 -16.93 25.19 32.24
CA ARG A 18 -18.17 25.27 33.04
C ARG A 18 -19.21 26.20 32.41
N ARG A 19 -18.79 27.29 31.80
CA ARG A 19 -19.71 28.31 31.27
C ARG A 19 -20.31 27.93 29.93
N LEU A 20 -19.59 27.17 29.11
CA LEU A 20 -19.96 26.78 27.75
C LEU A 20 -20.43 25.33 27.65
N ALA A 21 -20.54 24.62 28.79
CA ALA A 21 -20.99 23.23 28.84
C ALA A 21 -22.35 23.04 28.12
N GLY A 22 -22.44 22.07 27.24
CA GLY A 22 -23.62 21.78 26.42
C GLY A 22 -23.80 22.68 25.20
N VAL A 23 -22.84 23.57 24.90
CA VAL A 23 -22.87 24.43 23.72
C VAL A 23 -21.55 24.34 22.95
N LEU A 24 -20.42 24.40 23.66
CA LEU A 24 -19.08 24.40 23.07
C LEU A 24 -18.15 23.58 23.95
N ASP A 25 -17.21 22.88 23.30
CA ASP A 25 -16.08 22.24 23.96
C ASP A 25 -14.93 23.22 24.13
N VAL A 26 -14.32 23.16 25.32
CA VAL A 26 -13.12 23.93 25.64
C VAL A 26 -12.00 22.95 25.93
N LEU A 27 -10.94 22.99 25.15
CA LEU A 27 -9.90 21.97 25.10
C LEU A 27 -8.50 22.61 25.11
N ARG A 28 -7.55 21.98 25.78
CA ARG A 28 -6.13 22.26 25.65
C ARG A 28 -5.53 21.30 24.63
N SER A 29 -5.16 21.82 23.46
CA SER A 29 -4.52 21.00 22.40
C SER A 29 -3.00 20.90 22.59
N GLU A 30 -2.40 21.92 23.23
CA GLU A 30 -1.00 22.00 23.62
C GLU A 30 -0.89 22.75 24.96
N ASP A 31 0.24 22.70 25.62
CA ASP A 31 0.44 23.34 26.92
C ASP A 31 0.19 24.86 26.90
N TYR A 32 0.29 25.47 25.73
CA TYR A 32 0.14 26.92 25.49
C TYR A 32 -1.09 27.29 24.63
N TYR A 33 -1.96 26.30 24.25
CA TYR A 33 -3.16 26.55 23.45
C TYR A 33 -4.44 26.17 24.19
N LEU A 34 -5.40 27.10 24.24
CA LEU A 34 -6.78 26.85 24.62
C LEU A 34 -7.69 27.06 23.41
N GLU A 35 -8.37 26.03 22.99
CA GLU A 35 -9.30 26.03 21.86
C GLU A 35 -10.74 25.92 22.33
N VAL A 36 -11.64 26.62 21.64
CA VAL A 36 -13.08 26.54 21.84
C VAL A 36 -13.71 26.12 20.52
N VAL A 37 -14.37 24.97 20.52
CA VAL A 37 -14.98 24.36 19.34
C VAL A 37 -16.42 23.94 19.60
N SER A 38 -17.22 23.70 18.57
CA SER A 38 -18.55 23.16 18.75
C SER A 38 -18.49 21.72 19.28
N GLU A 39 -19.35 21.36 20.22
CA GLU A 39 -19.44 19.98 20.73
C GLU A 39 -19.66 18.92 19.63
N SER A 40 -20.27 19.31 18.51
CA SER A 40 -20.55 18.42 17.39
C SER A 40 -19.39 18.28 16.39
N VAL A 41 -18.31 19.07 16.54
CA VAL A 41 -17.18 19.10 15.61
C VAL A 41 -16.01 18.32 16.20
N ASP A 42 -15.97 17.04 15.91
CA ASP A 42 -14.81 16.19 16.14
C ASP A 42 -14.39 15.46 14.85
N LYS A 43 -13.20 14.87 14.86
CA LYS A 43 -12.65 14.18 13.68
C LYS A 43 -13.46 12.92 13.33
N SER A 44 -14.03 12.24 14.31
CA SER A 44 -14.82 11.02 14.08
C SER A 44 -16.17 11.32 13.44
N ASN A 45 -16.88 12.35 13.91
CA ASN A 45 -18.13 12.78 13.31
C ASN A 45 -17.95 13.24 11.88
N THR A 46 -16.89 14.03 11.63
CA THR A 46 -16.56 14.48 10.27
C THR A 46 -16.19 13.30 9.37
N LEU A 47 -15.41 12.35 9.87
CA LEU A 47 -15.06 11.12 9.15
C LEU A 47 -16.31 10.28 8.85
N THR A 48 -17.21 10.10 9.81
CA THR A 48 -18.46 9.35 9.62
C THR A 48 -19.29 9.94 8.47
N VAL A 49 -19.50 11.27 8.47
CA VAL A 49 -20.24 11.94 7.39
C VAL A 49 -19.56 11.76 6.03
N LEU A 50 -18.23 11.80 5.99
CA LEU A 50 -17.45 11.57 4.77
C LEU A 50 -17.64 10.12 4.27
N LEU A 51 -17.49 9.13 5.16
CA LEU A 51 -17.62 7.71 4.83
C LEU A 51 -19.03 7.37 4.33
N GLU A 52 -20.07 7.89 4.98
CA GLU A 52 -21.46 7.73 4.53
C GLU A 52 -21.67 8.30 3.12
N LYS A 53 -21.12 9.49 2.85
CA LYS A 53 -21.23 10.15 1.54
C LYS A 53 -20.53 9.37 0.44
N GLU A 54 -19.36 8.80 0.73
CA GLU A 54 -18.56 8.03 -0.24
C GLU A 54 -18.96 6.55 -0.29
N GLY A 55 -19.85 6.08 0.58
CA GLY A 55 -20.29 4.69 0.66
C GLY A 55 -19.20 3.72 1.12
N ILE A 56 -18.28 4.19 1.98
CA ILE A 56 -17.16 3.42 2.51
C ILE A 56 -17.55 2.90 3.91
N ASP A 57 -17.35 1.60 4.15
CA ASP A 57 -17.53 1.01 5.47
C ASP A 57 -16.37 1.45 6.40
N PRO A 58 -16.62 1.88 7.65
CA PRO A 58 -15.56 2.21 8.60
C PRO A 58 -14.53 1.09 8.81
N THR A 59 -14.92 -0.17 8.64
CA THR A 59 -14.02 -1.33 8.73
C THR A 59 -12.95 -1.37 7.63
N ASP A 60 -13.18 -0.65 6.52
CA ASP A 60 -12.24 -0.52 5.40
C ASP A 60 -11.30 0.70 5.54
N VAL A 61 -11.33 1.36 6.69
CA VAL A 61 -10.58 2.61 6.95
C VAL A 61 -9.37 2.33 7.83
N VAL A 62 -8.24 2.93 7.47
CA VAL A 62 -7.07 3.08 8.34
C VAL A 62 -6.99 4.52 8.83
N ALA A 63 -7.05 4.72 10.14
CA ALA A 63 -6.88 6.04 10.75
C ALA A 63 -5.53 6.11 11.47
N ILE A 64 -4.82 7.23 11.30
CA ILE A 64 -3.50 7.45 11.93
C ILE A 64 -3.54 8.79 12.69
N GLY A 65 -3.10 8.78 13.94
CA GLY A 65 -3.12 9.99 14.79
C GLY A 65 -2.13 9.94 15.95
N ASP A 66 -1.89 11.09 16.59
CA ASP A 66 -0.97 11.22 17.72
C ASP A 66 -1.56 12.00 18.90
N GLY A 67 -2.66 12.72 18.68
CA GLY A 67 -3.31 13.55 19.69
C GLY A 67 -4.50 12.88 20.37
N VAL A 68 -4.87 13.34 21.55
CA VAL A 68 -6.06 12.88 22.29
C VAL A 68 -7.35 13.07 21.47
N ARG A 69 -7.37 14.08 20.60
CA ARG A 69 -8.49 14.35 19.67
C ARG A 69 -8.60 13.36 18.53
N ASP A 70 -7.58 12.55 18.28
CA ASP A 70 -7.62 11.51 17.25
C ASP A 70 -8.24 10.22 17.76
N VAL A 71 -8.32 10.04 19.08
CA VAL A 71 -8.81 8.80 19.71
C VAL A 71 -10.18 8.36 19.16
N PRO A 72 -11.22 9.23 19.06
CA PRO A 72 -12.49 8.79 18.50
C PRO A 72 -12.39 8.34 17.04
N MET A 73 -11.54 8.99 16.23
CA MET A 73 -11.29 8.60 14.84
C MET A 73 -10.53 7.28 14.76
N LEU A 74 -9.53 7.06 15.63
CA LEU A 74 -8.78 5.79 15.70
C LEU A 74 -9.71 4.62 16.08
N GLN A 75 -10.65 4.84 16.98
CA GLN A 75 -11.61 3.82 17.43
C GLN A 75 -12.75 3.55 16.43
N LEU A 76 -13.05 4.50 15.55
CA LEU A 76 -14.06 4.35 14.50
C LEU A 76 -13.54 3.49 13.35
N ALA A 77 -12.27 3.62 13.00
CA ALA A 77 -11.66 2.95 11.86
C ALA A 77 -11.49 1.44 12.09
N GLY A 78 -11.48 0.66 11.01
CA GLY A 78 -11.16 -0.77 11.05
C GLY A 78 -9.74 -1.07 11.50
N LEU A 79 -8.82 -0.10 11.32
CA LEU A 79 -7.47 -0.12 11.87
C LEU A 79 -7.09 1.27 12.38
N GLY A 80 -7.05 1.42 13.69
CA GLY A 80 -6.57 2.63 14.36
C GLY A 80 -5.07 2.53 14.68
N VAL A 81 -4.27 3.47 14.18
CA VAL A 81 -2.82 3.50 14.35
C VAL A 81 -2.40 4.74 15.12
N ALA A 82 -1.79 4.57 16.31
CA ALA A 82 -1.18 5.64 17.06
C ALA A 82 0.28 5.86 16.62
N MET A 83 0.69 7.12 16.48
CA MET A 83 2.08 7.47 16.22
C MET A 83 2.97 7.16 17.44
N GLY A 84 4.24 6.81 17.21
CA GLY A 84 5.20 6.50 18.26
C GLY A 84 5.48 7.66 19.23
N ASN A 85 5.32 8.91 18.79
CA ASN A 85 5.41 10.12 19.61
C ASN A 85 4.09 10.48 20.33
N ALA A 86 3.01 9.73 20.12
CA ALA A 86 1.74 9.97 20.81
C ALA A 86 1.84 9.73 22.33
N GLN A 87 0.96 10.37 23.10
CA GLN A 87 0.83 10.11 24.54
C GLN A 87 0.39 8.67 24.80
N ASP A 88 0.74 8.11 25.96
CA ASP A 88 0.40 6.72 26.31
C ASP A 88 -1.12 6.46 26.34
N SER A 89 -1.92 7.46 26.70
CA SER A 89 -3.39 7.37 26.65
C SER A 89 -3.93 7.18 25.23
N VAL A 90 -3.28 7.78 24.22
CA VAL A 90 -3.66 7.62 22.80
C VAL A 90 -3.21 6.26 22.28
N LYS A 91 -1.96 5.85 22.61
CA LYS A 91 -1.43 4.53 22.26
C LYS A 91 -2.27 3.38 22.81
N ALA A 92 -2.81 3.55 24.03
CA ALA A 92 -3.67 2.55 24.66
C ALA A 92 -5.05 2.40 23.99
N CYS A 93 -5.49 3.36 23.18
CA CYS A 93 -6.76 3.35 22.46
C CYS A 93 -6.66 2.89 21.01
N ALA A 94 -5.46 2.70 20.49
CA ALA A 94 -5.21 2.28 19.11
C ALA A 94 -4.95 0.77 19.01
N ASP A 95 -5.23 0.19 17.85
CA ASP A 95 -4.96 -1.23 17.57
C ASP A 95 -3.45 -1.49 17.41
N VAL A 96 -2.72 -0.52 16.85
CA VAL A 96 -1.29 -0.60 16.55
C VAL A 96 -0.59 0.71 16.89
N VAL A 97 0.66 0.62 17.33
CA VAL A 97 1.56 1.76 17.46
C VAL A 97 2.63 1.68 16.37
N THR A 98 2.77 2.75 15.57
CA THR A 98 3.81 2.87 14.55
C THR A 98 5.05 3.61 15.08
N LEU A 99 6.00 3.93 14.20
CA LEU A 99 7.18 4.75 14.54
C LEU A 99 6.79 6.21 14.82
N THR A 100 7.75 6.99 15.27
CA THR A 100 7.56 8.43 15.53
C THR A 100 7.45 9.22 14.24
N ASN A 101 7.03 10.49 14.35
CA ASN A 101 7.02 11.44 13.23
C ASN A 101 8.43 11.75 12.68
N ALA A 102 9.49 11.58 13.51
CA ALA A 102 10.88 11.74 13.09
C ALA A 102 11.44 10.49 12.36
N GLU A 103 10.71 9.38 12.39
CA GLU A 103 11.09 8.08 11.82
C GLU A 103 10.11 7.63 10.70
N ASP A 104 9.46 8.59 10.06
CA ASP A 104 8.48 8.36 8.97
C ASP A 104 7.33 7.41 9.36
N GLY A 105 6.84 7.49 10.61
CA GLY A 105 5.85 6.57 11.19
C GLY A 105 4.57 6.44 10.38
N VAL A 106 4.09 7.50 9.72
CA VAL A 106 2.91 7.44 8.82
C VAL A 106 3.20 6.56 7.61
N ALA A 107 4.35 6.74 6.95
CA ALA A 107 4.73 5.93 5.80
C ALA A 107 4.82 4.44 6.18
N VAL A 108 5.48 4.13 7.32
CA VAL A 108 5.59 2.77 7.85
C VAL A 108 4.23 2.15 8.17
N ALA A 109 3.29 2.93 8.72
CA ALA A 109 1.94 2.46 9.00
C ALA A 109 1.18 2.12 7.71
N LEU A 110 1.22 3.01 6.71
CA LEU A 110 0.58 2.80 5.42
C LEU A 110 1.17 1.61 4.67
N GLU A 111 2.49 1.47 4.64
CA GLU A 111 3.15 0.32 4.03
C GLU A 111 2.74 -1.00 4.69
N LYS A 112 2.68 -1.04 6.02
CA LYS A 112 2.24 -2.23 6.76
C LYS A 112 0.75 -2.54 6.54
N ALA A 113 -0.14 -1.55 6.54
CA ALA A 113 -1.56 -1.72 6.28
C ALA A 113 -1.79 -2.25 4.87
N ILE A 114 -1.18 -1.61 3.84
CA ILE A 114 -1.25 -2.06 2.45
C ILE A 114 -0.68 -3.48 2.29
N LEU A 115 0.45 -3.79 2.93
CA LEU A 115 1.05 -5.13 2.86
C LEU A 115 0.21 -6.19 3.57
N ALA A 116 -0.48 -5.86 4.65
CA ALA A 116 -1.39 -6.77 5.33
C ALA A 116 -2.61 -7.08 4.45
N GLU A 117 -3.26 -6.07 3.90
CA GLU A 117 -4.40 -6.21 2.98
C GLU A 117 -4.02 -7.03 1.74
N ILE A 118 -2.84 -6.75 1.17
CA ILE A 118 -2.31 -7.52 0.04
C ILE A 118 -2.05 -8.98 0.44
N ARG A 119 -1.53 -9.26 1.65
CA ARG A 119 -1.26 -10.63 2.11
C ARG A 119 -2.54 -11.45 2.29
N ASP A 120 -3.60 -10.84 2.82
CA ASP A 120 -4.89 -11.52 3.03
C ASP A 120 -5.57 -11.89 1.71
N THR A 121 -5.25 -11.19 0.61
CA THR A 121 -5.73 -11.49 -0.74
C THR A 121 -4.75 -12.29 -1.59
N ALA A 122 -3.61 -12.72 -1.04
CA ALA A 122 -2.61 -13.48 -1.78
C ALA A 122 -3.14 -14.84 -2.27
N ILE A 123 -2.84 -15.13 -3.52
CA ILE A 123 -3.30 -16.37 -4.18
C ILE A 123 -2.28 -17.49 -3.91
N PRO A 124 -2.73 -18.72 -3.63
CA PRO A 124 -1.83 -19.88 -3.46
C PRO A 124 -0.93 -20.09 -4.69
N LEU A 125 0.38 -20.05 -4.50
CA LEU A 125 1.38 -20.06 -5.57
C LEU A 125 1.60 -21.44 -6.18
N ASP A 126 1.41 -22.51 -5.41
CA ASP A 126 1.71 -23.88 -5.84
C ASP A 126 0.96 -24.24 -7.13
N LYS A 127 -0.35 -23.96 -7.19
CA LYS A 127 -1.17 -24.22 -8.36
C LYS A 127 -0.80 -23.32 -9.55
N LEU A 128 -0.40 -22.08 -9.28
CA LEU A 128 0.02 -21.14 -10.32
C LEU A 128 1.33 -21.59 -10.97
N ASN A 129 2.31 -21.95 -10.17
CA ASN A 129 3.59 -22.44 -10.64
C ASN A 129 3.47 -23.79 -11.38
N GLU A 130 2.63 -24.70 -10.89
CA GLU A 130 2.37 -25.97 -11.57
C GLU A 130 1.67 -25.79 -12.92
N SER A 131 0.69 -24.88 -13.02
CA SER A 131 -0.01 -24.61 -14.29
C SER A 131 0.89 -24.05 -15.38
N GLY A 132 1.92 -23.30 -15.01
CA GLY A 132 2.88 -22.73 -15.94
C GLY A 132 4.06 -23.63 -16.32
N ARG A 133 4.19 -24.81 -15.70
CA ARG A 133 5.36 -25.68 -15.80
C ARG A 133 5.74 -26.08 -17.23
N HIS A 134 4.74 -26.31 -18.08
CA HIS A 134 4.91 -26.71 -19.48
C HIS A 134 4.72 -25.56 -20.48
N ALA A 135 4.64 -24.32 -19.99
CA ALA A 135 4.54 -23.11 -20.78
C ALA A 135 5.89 -22.36 -20.87
N LEU A 136 5.88 -21.20 -21.50
CA LEU A 136 7.08 -20.36 -21.64
C LEU A 136 7.74 -20.04 -20.27
N MET A 137 6.93 -19.75 -19.26
CA MET A 137 7.45 -19.45 -17.92
C MET A 137 8.25 -20.63 -17.34
N GLY A 138 7.77 -21.86 -17.49
CA GLY A 138 8.50 -23.06 -17.06
C GLY A 138 9.81 -23.27 -17.83
N ASN A 139 9.79 -23.03 -19.16
CA ASN A 139 10.99 -23.10 -20.00
C ASN A 139 12.07 -22.09 -19.57
N LEU A 140 11.67 -20.90 -19.11
CA LEU A 140 12.57 -19.87 -18.62
C LEU A 140 12.91 -20.01 -17.13
N GLY A 141 12.30 -20.96 -16.42
CA GLY A 141 12.47 -21.15 -14.99
C GLY A 141 11.82 -20.06 -14.14
N ILE A 142 10.81 -19.36 -14.66
CA ILE A 142 10.06 -18.35 -13.93
C ILE A 142 9.21 -19.02 -12.84
N GLN A 143 9.31 -18.50 -11.62
CA GLN A 143 8.53 -18.97 -10.47
C GLN A 143 7.86 -17.77 -9.79
N TYR A 144 6.55 -17.77 -9.66
CA TYR A 144 5.83 -16.79 -8.87
C TYR A 144 6.20 -16.96 -7.39
N THR A 145 6.54 -15.84 -6.75
CA THR A 145 6.89 -15.75 -5.32
C THR A 145 5.84 -15.00 -4.52
N TYR A 146 5.00 -14.22 -5.20
CA TYR A 146 3.88 -13.50 -4.62
C TYR A 146 2.82 -13.19 -5.68
N ALA A 147 1.53 -13.31 -5.34
CA ALA A 147 0.43 -12.94 -6.23
C ALA A 147 -0.80 -12.47 -5.44
N ALA A 148 -1.19 -11.21 -5.65
CA ALA A 148 -2.38 -10.60 -5.08
C ALA A 148 -2.96 -9.53 -6.01
N LYS A 149 -4.14 -8.99 -5.68
CA LYS A 149 -4.69 -7.84 -6.42
C LYS A 149 -3.70 -6.67 -6.42
N GLY A 150 -3.35 -6.19 -7.60
CA GLY A 150 -2.50 -5.01 -7.79
C GLY A 150 -1.00 -5.26 -7.65
N ARG A 151 -0.55 -6.45 -7.19
CA ARG A 151 0.88 -6.77 -7.07
C ARG A 151 1.16 -8.25 -7.36
N VAL A 152 2.18 -8.50 -8.20
CA VAL A 152 2.69 -9.85 -8.49
C VAL A 152 4.21 -9.82 -8.49
N GLU A 153 4.84 -10.85 -7.91
CA GLU A 153 6.28 -11.04 -7.95
C GLU A 153 6.64 -12.42 -8.48
N ALA A 154 7.74 -12.50 -9.19
CA ALA A 154 8.31 -13.75 -9.65
C ALA A 154 9.83 -13.65 -9.74
N THR A 155 10.49 -14.79 -9.68
CA THR A 155 11.92 -14.94 -9.90
C THR A 155 12.21 -15.66 -11.21
N MET A 156 13.39 -15.42 -11.77
CA MET A 156 13.89 -16.12 -12.95
C MET A 156 15.42 -16.26 -12.84
N PRO A 157 15.98 -17.46 -13.04
CA PRO A 157 17.43 -17.66 -13.00
C PRO A 157 18.10 -17.01 -14.23
N VAL A 158 19.33 -16.56 -14.08
CA VAL A 158 20.21 -16.15 -15.17
C VAL A 158 21.11 -17.32 -15.52
N ASP A 159 20.67 -18.14 -16.46
CA ASP A 159 21.35 -19.36 -16.89
C ASP A 159 21.37 -19.48 -18.45
N GLU A 160 21.70 -20.65 -18.97
CA GLU A 160 21.78 -20.92 -20.41
C GLU A 160 20.48 -20.62 -21.19
N ARG A 161 19.33 -20.65 -20.53
CA ARG A 161 17.99 -20.39 -21.12
C ARG A 161 17.69 -18.88 -21.24
N THR A 162 18.30 -18.05 -20.39
CA THR A 162 17.91 -16.66 -20.20
C THR A 162 19.05 -15.67 -20.43
N ARG A 163 20.31 -16.14 -20.56
CA ARG A 163 21.47 -15.29 -20.84
C ARG A 163 21.67 -15.03 -22.33
N GLN A 164 22.33 -13.96 -22.67
CA GLN A 164 22.91 -13.71 -23.98
C GLN A 164 24.35 -14.22 -24.06
N PRO A 165 24.97 -14.30 -25.27
CA PRO A 165 26.32 -14.88 -25.46
C PRO A 165 27.41 -14.28 -24.58
N PHE A 166 27.21 -13.08 -24.07
CA PHE A 166 28.18 -12.38 -23.19
C PHE A 166 28.06 -12.77 -21.68
N GLY A 167 27.25 -13.78 -21.31
CA GLY A 167 27.10 -14.24 -19.93
C GLY A 167 26.29 -13.32 -19.03
N ILE A 168 25.47 -12.43 -19.60
CA ILE A 168 24.56 -11.56 -18.86
C ILE A 168 23.12 -11.81 -19.33
N LEU A 169 22.16 -11.44 -18.48
CA LEU A 169 20.73 -11.61 -18.75
C LEU A 169 20.33 -10.99 -20.09
N HIS A 170 19.59 -11.73 -20.89
CA HIS A 170 19.05 -11.25 -22.16
C HIS A 170 17.87 -10.31 -21.93
N GLY A 171 17.87 -9.14 -22.59
CA GLY A 171 16.79 -8.16 -22.46
C GLY A 171 15.40 -8.75 -22.81
N GLY A 172 15.32 -9.62 -23.83
CA GLY A 172 14.08 -10.34 -24.15
C GLY A 172 13.58 -11.25 -23.04
N ALA A 173 14.47 -11.89 -22.27
CA ALA A 173 14.09 -12.68 -21.10
C ALA A 173 13.53 -11.78 -19.97
N SER A 174 14.12 -10.59 -19.79
CA SER A 174 13.57 -9.58 -18.86
C SER A 174 12.15 -9.13 -19.27
N LEU A 175 11.92 -8.90 -20.58
CA LEU A 175 10.58 -8.53 -21.07
C LEU A 175 9.58 -9.68 -20.91
N ALA A 176 9.99 -10.92 -21.18
CA ALA A 176 9.15 -12.10 -20.97
C ALA A 176 8.75 -12.28 -19.48
N LEU A 177 9.70 -12.07 -18.56
CA LEU A 177 9.44 -12.09 -17.13
C LEU A 177 8.43 -11.00 -16.73
N ALA A 178 8.63 -9.76 -17.25
CA ALA A 178 7.74 -8.64 -16.96
C ALA A 178 6.32 -8.87 -17.50
N GLU A 179 6.20 -9.37 -18.72
CA GLU A 179 4.90 -9.68 -19.32
C GLU A 179 4.19 -10.82 -18.55
N THR A 180 4.94 -11.81 -18.09
CA THR A 180 4.41 -12.93 -17.28
C THR A 180 3.79 -12.46 -15.97
N VAL A 181 4.50 -11.63 -15.19
CA VAL A 181 3.97 -11.14 -13.90
C VAL A 181 2.80 -10.17 -14.08
N ALA A 182 2.87 -9.27 -15.06
CA ALA A 182 1.79 -8.34 -15.38
C ALA A 182 0.56 -9.05 -15.96
N GLY A 183 0.77 -10.14 -16.71
CA GLY A 183 -0.27 -11.00 -17.25
C GLY A 183 -1.08 -11.66 -16.13
N LEU A 184 -0.41 -12.34 -15.20
CA LEU A 184 -1.08 -12.91 -14.03
C LEU A 184 -1.80 -11.82 -13.21
N GLY A 185 -1.15 -10.68 -12.99
CA GLY A 185 -1.75 -9.55 -12.27
C GLY A 185 -3.06 -9.09 -12.91
N SER A 186 -3.09 -8.95 -14.23
CA SER A 186 -4.32 -8.59 -14.96
C SER A 186 -5.39 -9.69 -14.90
N MET A 187 -5.00 -10.95 -14.93
CA MET A 187 -5.93 -12.09 -14.75
C MET A 187 -6.63 -12.04 -13.39
N ILE A 188 -5.89 -11.71 -12.33
CA ILE A 188 -6.42 -11.57 -10.96
C ILE A 188 -7.44 -10.43 -10.87
N LEU A 189 -7.24 -9.36 -11.64
CA LEU A 189 -8.13 -8.18 -11.67
C LEU A 189 -9.37 -8.37 -12.55
N CYS A 190 -9.35 -9.31 -13.50
CA CYS A 190 -10.46 -9.57 -14.41
C CYS A 190 -11.67 -10.16 -13.68
N GLN A 191 -12.88 -9.79 -14.13
CA GLN A 191 -14.11 -10.42 -13.71
C GLN A 191 -14.21 -11.85 -14.26
N PRO A 192 -15.07 -12.73 -13.72
CA PRO A 192 -15.19 -14.11 -14.16
C PRO A 192 -15.51 -14.30 -15.66
N ASP A 193 -16.22 -13.34 -16.27
CA ASP A 193 -16.60 -13.29 -17.67
C ASP A 193 -15.59 -12.53 -18.55
N GLU A 194 -14.46 -12.12 -17.98
CA GLU A 194 -13.40 -11.40 -18.68
C GLU A 194 -12.16 -12.26 -18.90
N MET A 195 -11.38 -11.86 -19.89
CA MET A 195 -10.05 -12.38 -20.17
C MET A 195 -9.11 -11.24 -20.52
N MET A 196 -7.83 -11.43 -20.27
CA MET A 196 -6.80 -10.47 -20.64
C MET A 196 -5.93 -11.02 -21.75
N VAL A 197 -5.40 -10.14 -22.60
CA VAL A 197 -4.34 -10.42 -23.57
C VAL A 197 -3.28 -9.33 -23.52
N GLY A 198 -2.02 -9.70 -23.69
CA GLY A 198 -0.92 -8.75 -23.80
C GLY A 198 -1.13 -7.85 -25.01
N MET A 199 -0.94 -6.54 -24.84
CA MET A 199 -1.07 -5.55 -25.91
C MET A 199 0.25 -4.85 -26.20
N GLN A 200 1.00 -4.51 -25.15
CA GLN A 200 2.29 -3.82 -25.30
C GLN A 200 3.20 -4.18 -24.13
N VAL A 201 4.46 -4.37 -24.43
CA VAL A 201 5.56 -4.41 -23.46
C VAL A 201 6.69 -3.50 -23.95
N SER A 202 7.17 -2.62 -23.07
CA SER A 202 8.32 -1.76 -23.37
C SER A 202 9.18 -1.61 -22.12
N GLY A 203 10.51 -1.70 -22.29
CA GLY A 203 11.40 -1.68 -21.15
C GLY A 203 12.74 -1.04 -21.43
N ASN A 204 13.33 -0.50 -20.36
CA ASN A 204 14.68 0.03 -20.34
C ASN A 204 15.56 -0.88 -19.49
N HIS A 205 16.64 -1.40 -20.09
CA HIS A 205 17.62 -2.20 -19.38
C HIS A 205 18.72 -1.25 -18.89
N VAL A 206 18.81 -1.05 -17.59
CA VAL A 206 19.66 -0.01 -16.97
C VAL A 206 20.93 -0.59 -16.34
N SER A 207 20.95 -1.90 -16.07
CA SER A 207 22.15 -2.59 -15.60
C SER A 207 22.13 -4.08 -15.98
N SER A 208 23.21 -4.80 -15.70
CA SER A 208 23.37 -6.22 -16.00
C SER A 208 23.16 -7.09 -14.76
N ALA A 209 22.51 -8.25 -14.96
CA ALA A 209 22.59 -9.40 -14.10
C ALA A 209 23.45 -10.47 -14.78
N HIS A 210 24.32 -11.15 -14.03
CA HIS A 210 25.29 -12.12 -14.57
C HIS A 210 24.78 -13.55 -14.42
N GLU A 211 25.30 -14.45 -15.25
CA GLU A 211 25.05 -15.88 -15.14
C GLU A 211 25.33 -16.38 -13.72
N GLY A 212 24.45 -17.21 -13.18
CA GLY A 212 24.47 -17.71 -11.80
C GLY A 212 23.65 -16.85 -10.84
N ASP A 213 23.21 -15.65 -11.23
CA ASP A 213 22.28 -14.83 -10.44
C ASP A 213 20.82 -15.28 -10.63
N THR A 214 19.95 -14.81 -9.77
CA THR A 214 18.51 -14.93 -9.89
C THR A 214 17.90 -13.53 -9.83
N VAL A 215 17.16 -13.15 -10.87
CA VAL A 215 16.47 -11.85 -10.89
C VAL A 215 15.06 -11.99 -10.34
N ARG A 216 14.58 -10.92 -9.69
CA ARG A 216 13.24 -10.78 -9.13
C ARG A 216 12.50 -9.66 -9.82
N ALA A 217 11.35 -9.96 -10.42
CA ALA A 217 10.43 -8.96 -10.94
C ALA A 217 9.38 -8.61 -9.90
N VAL A 218 9.05 -7.33 -9.79
CA VAL A 218 7.97 -6.77 -8.96
C VAL A 218 7.06 -5.98 -9.89
N ALA A 219 5.84 -6.48 -10.11
CA ALA A 219 4.81 -5.81 -10.88
C ALA A 219 3.82 -5.11 -9.96
N THR A 220 3.54 -3.84 -10.23
CA THR A 220 2.54 -3.05 -9.52
C THR A 220 1.58 -2.43 -10.54
N VAL A 221 0.27 -2.55 -10.31
CA VAL A 221 -0.73 -1.92 -11.17
C VAL A 221 -0.69 -0.41 -10.99
N ILE A 222 -0.64 0.33 -12.08
CA ILE A 222 -0.70 1.81 -12.08
C ILE A 222 -1.98 2.35 -12.69
N HIS A 223 -2.70 1.51 -13.44
CA HIS A 223 -4.02 1.83 -13.95
C HIS A 223 -4.83 0.55 -14.15
N GLN A 224 -6.01 0.52 -13.55
CA GLN A 224 -7.02 -0.51 -13.73
C GLN A 224 -8.24 0.11 -14.41
N GLY A 225 -8.28 0.03 -15.74
CA GLY A 225 -9.42 0.50 -16.55
C GLY A 225 -10.34 -0.64 -16.97
N ARG A 226 -11.52 -0.29 -17.47
CA ARG A 226 -12.51 -1.27 -17.95
C ARG A 226 -12.04 -2.09 -19.16
N SER A 227 -11.17 -1.54 -20.00
CA SER A 227 -10.70 -2.18 -21.24
C SER A 227 -9.20 -2.40 -21.27
N SER A 228 -8.46 -1.92 -20.28
CA SER A 228 -7.00 -2.09 -20.21
C SER A 228 -6.48 -1.97 -18.80
N HIS A 229 -5.44 -2.75 -18.49
CA HIS A 229 -4.63 -2.60 -17.28
C HIS A 229 -3.22 -2.19 -17.66
N VAL A 230 -2.64 -1.24 -16.91
CA VAL A 230 -1.26 -0.79 -17.12
C VAL A 230 -0.45 -1.12 -15.87
N TRP A 231 0.69 -1.74 -16.08
CA TRP A 231 1.59 -2.23 -15.03
C TRP A 231 2.96 -1.58 -15.14
N ASP A 232 3.53 -1.27 -13.98
CA ASP A 232 4.94 -0.97 -13.82
C ASP A 232 5.65 -2.19 -13.27
N VAL A 233 6.73 -2.64 -13.93
CA VAL A 233 7.46 -3.84 -13.54
C VAL A 233 8.93 -3.50 -13.42
N ASN A 234 9.46 -3.60 -12.22
CA ASN A 234 10.86 -3.42 -11.94
C ASN A 234 11.54 -4.78 -11.68
N ILE A 235 12.68 -5.00 -12.32
CA ILE A 235 13.44 -6.24 -12.21
C ILE A 235 14.77 -5.95 -11.52
N TYR A 236 15.06 -6.72 -10.47
CA TYR A 236 16.22 -6.54 -9.59
C TYR A 236 17.09 -7.80 -9.57
N THR A 237 18.39 -7.64 -9.33
CA THR A 237 19.29 -8.75 -8.99
C THR A 237 18.98 -9.29 -7.59
N SER A 238 19.61 -10.40 -7.20
CA SER A 238 19.59 -10.95 -5.82
C SER A 238 20.13 -9.96 -4.76
N THR A 239 20.88 -8.93 -5.18
CA THR A 239 21.40 -7.85 -4.32
C THR A 239 20.61 -6.55 -4.42
N ASP A 240 19.35 -6.61 -4.89
CA ASP A 240 18.43 -5.48 -5.06
C ASP A 240 18.91 -4.36 -6.01
N LYS A 241 19.85 -4.65 -6.89
CA LYS A 241 20.25 -3.72 -7.95
C LYS A 241 19.24 -3.74 -9.09
N LEU A 242 18.68 -2.58 -9.48
CA LEU A 242 17.75 -2.48 -10.61
C LEU A 242 18.43 -2.87 -11.92
N VAL A 243 17.86 -3.85 -12.61
CA VAL A 243 18.31 -4.36 -13.92
C VAL A 243 17.47 -3.79 -15.05
N SER A 244 16.15 -3.82 -14.89
CA SER A 244 15.23 -3.34 -15.93
C SER A 244 14.01 -2.68 -15.29
N SER A 245 13.50 -1.63 -15.96
CA SER A 245 12.20 -1.02 -15.66
C SER A 245 11.32 -1.14 -16.91
N VAL A 246 10.14 -1.77 -16.76
CA VAL A 246 9.30 -2.22 -17.87
C VAL A 246 7.87 -1.75 -17.66
N ARG A 247 7.26 -1.21 -18.71
CA ARG A 247 5.84 -0.90 -18.78
C ARG A 247 5.12 -1.99 -19.58
N VAL A 248 4.07 -2.57 -18.99
CA VAL A 248 3.22 -3.57 -19.64
C VAL A 248 1.79 -3.06 -19.69
N VAL A 249 1.18 -3.20 -20.87
CA VAL A 249 -0.24 -2.89 -21.10
C VAL A 249 -0.96 -4.15 -21.54
N ASN A 250 -2.01 -4.51 -20.83
CA ASN A 250 -2.89 -5.63 -21.15
C ASN A 250 -4.28 -5.13 -21.53
N SER A 251 -4.86 -5.69 -22.58
CA SER A 251 -6.25 -5.46 -22.97
C SER A 251 -7.17 -6.40 -22.21
N VAL A 252 -8.30 -5.88 -21.73
CA VAL A 252 -9.37 -6.65 -21.06
C VAL A 252 -10.53 -6.80 -22.01
N MET A 253 -10.99 -8.03 -22.20
CA MET A 253 -12.07 -8.37 -23.14
C MET A 253 -13.06 -9.33 -22.48
N LYS A 254 -14.31 -9.31 -22.94
CA LYS A 254 -15.29 -10.33 -22.54
C LYS A 254 -14.96 -11.67 -23.19
N LYS A 255 -15.08 -12.77 -22.43
CA LYS A 255 -15.02 -14.13 -22.96
C LYS A 255 -16.16 -14.33 -23.97
N ARG A 256 -15.87 -14.94 -25.09
CA ARG A 256 -16.89 -15.33 -26.09
C ARG A 256 -17.60 -16.60 -25.70
#